data_b7986105e1f315a09a24fd24bca80591
#
_entry.id   b7986105e1f315a09a24fd24bca80591
#
_cell.length_a   1.000
_cell.length_b   1.000
_cell.length_c   1.000
_cell.angle_alpha   90.00
_cell.angle_beta   90.00
_cell.angle_gamma   90.00
#
_symmetry.space_group_name_H-M   'P 1'
#
loop_
_entity.id
_entity.type
_entity.pdbx_description
1 polymer ?
#
loop_
_entity_poly.entity_id
_entity_poly.type
_entity_poly.pdbx_seq_one_letter_code
_entity_poly.pdbx_strand_id
1 'polypeptide(L)'
;MLKAHRFIILLIVSAMSANIYAQERLLVSYAGFGGFQAPAWAAKDLGLFTKYGLNTELVMIPGSARGTQALLGGSTHFGQIDGTALIAAINQGADLVIISASLNKFPFSLVVQKNITKPADLIGKKVGIVAFGGAHEVSMVLALKEWNIPRQSVTLLASGPAANRFVALSSGGLDATLLAPPETGEASRLGLPTLAHMTDLKAAAFPMNVIATRRSFREKNRDIVKRFLQAYAEATYQFMTNKNKALPIYNQWMKQKNPAVIEETYEYFAAIFSFPPRVSHDGMRLAMEMIAQRSPGVRLDTNIDKYVDERVLDELEREGLFKRISGRS
;
A
#
# COMPACT_ATOMS: atom_id res chain seq x y z
N MET A 1 -7.45 -49.19 -73.04
CA MET A 1 -7.09 -49.52 -71.63
C MET A 1 -6.42 -48.31 -70.98
N LEU A 2 -7.22 -47.47 -70.35
CA LEU A 2 -6.71 -46.25 -69.65
C LEU A 2 -6.38 -46.55 -68.17
N LYS A 3 -5.15 -46.41 -67.81
CA LYS A 3 -4.75 -46.46 -66.40
C LYS A 3 -4.91 -45.05 -65.81
N ALA A 4 -5.86 -44.88 -64.89
CA ALA A 4 -6.05 -43.67 -64.12
C ALA A 4 -5.05 -43.64 -62.93
N HIS A 5 -4.15 -42.67 -62.95
CA HIS A 5 -3.29 -42.37 -61.78
C HIS A 5 -4.02 -41.44 -60.85
N ARG A 6 -4.44 -41.94 -59.69
CA ARG A 6 -4.96 -41.10 -58.57
C ARG A 6 -3.78 -40.48 -57.85
N PHE A 7 -3.58 -39.20 -58.04
CA PHE A 7 -2.71 -38.36 -57.12
C PHE A 7 -3.46 -38.13 -55.85
N ILE A 8 -2.96 -38.74 -54.78
CA ILE A 8 -3.40 -38.40 -53.40
C ILE A 8 -2.51 -37.24 -52.93
N ILE A 9 -3.07 -36.04 -52.92
CA ILE A 9 -2.45 -34.87 -52.30
C ILE A 9 -2.70 -34.97 -50.80
N LEU A 10 -1.65 -35.33 -50.02
CA LEU A 10 -1.66 -35.34 -48.57
C LEU A 10 -1.49 -33.90 -48.10
N LEU A 11 -2.60 -33.25 -47.72
CA LEU A 11 -2.60 -31.93 -47.09
C LEU A 11 -2.12 -32.11 -45.64
N ILE A 12 -0.83 -31.84 -45.40
CA ILE A 12 -0.29 -31.72 -44.05
C ILE A 12 -0.75 -30.36 -43.51
N VAL A 13 -1.89 -30.35 -42.82
CA VAL A 13 -2.29 -29.22 -41.99
C VAL A 13 -1.40 -29.25 -40.76
N SER A 14 -0.30 -28.48 -40.82
CA SER A 14 0.51 -28.18 -39.67
C SER A 14 -0.33 -27.35 -38.69
N ALA A 15 -1.00 -28.03 -37.78
CA ALA A 15 -1.66 -27.36 -36.63
C ALA A 15 -0.56 -26.72 -35.77
N MET A 16 -0.24 -25.46 -36.03
CA MET A 16 0.43 -24.61 -35.07
C MET A 16 -0.52 -24.50 -33.87
N SER A 17 -0.38 -25.44 -32.95
CA SER A 17 -0.96 -25.30 -31.63
C SER A 17 -0.26 -24.09 -30.98
N ALA A 18 -0.82 -22.90 -31.20
CA ALA A 18 -0.53 -21.77 -30.36
C ALA A 18 -0.95 -22.21 -28.94
N ASN A 19 0.03 -22.63 -28.14
CA ASN A 19 -0.17 -22.76 -26.73
C ASN A 19 -0.56 -21.36 -26.20
N ILE A 20 -1.85 -21.07 -26.24
CA ILE A 20 -2.42 -20.01 -25.44
C ILE A 20 -2.27 -20.49 -24.00
N TYR A 21 -1.08 -20.31 -23.43
CA TYR A 21 -0.95 -20.36 -22.00
C TYR A 21 -1.91 -19.29 -21.50
N ALA A 22 -3.05 -19.72 -20.95
CA ALA A 22 -3.92 -18.83 -20.22
C ALA A 22 -3.02 -18.14 -19.19
N GLN A 23 -2.76 -16.86 -19.41
CA GLN A 23 -1.84 -16.09 -18.59
C GLN A 23 -2.36 -16.18 -17.16
N GLU A 24 -1.56 -16.75 -16.25
CA GLU A 24 -1.95 -16.97 -14.87
C GLU A 24 -2.48 -15.66 -14.28
N ARG A 25 -3.68 -15.74 -13.69
CA ARG A 25 -4.34 -14.60 -13.08
C ARG A 25 -3.62 -14.25 -11.77
N LEU A 26 -2.97 -13.11 -11.74
CA LEU A 26 -2.26 -12.61 -10.56
C LEU A 26 -3.21 -11.83 -9.67
N LEU A 27 -3.37 -12.27 -8.44
CA LEU A 27 -4.17 -11.58 -7.43
C LEU A 27 -3.27 -10.63 -6.63
N VAL A 28 -3.66 -9.35 -6.59
CA VAL A 28 -2.97 -8.28 -5.87
C VAL A 28 -3.89 -7.74 -4.79
N SER A 29 -3.56 -7.94 -3.52
CA SER A 29 -4.37 -7.38 -2.44
C SER A 29 -4.01 -5.93 -2.15
N TYR A 30 -5.04 -5.17 -1.72
CA TYR A 30 -4.88 -3.82 -1.18
C TYR A 30 -5.74 -3.65 0.07
N ALA A 31 -5.33 -2.74 1.00
CA ALA A 31 -5.81 -2.78 2.38
C ALA A 31 -7.08 -1.96 2.65
N GLY A 32 -7.60 -1.21 1.68
CA GLY A 32 -8.79 -0.36 1.87
C GLY A 32 -8.96 0.69 0.79
N PHE A 33 -9.82 1.67 1.01
CA PHE A 33 -10.19 2.70 0.03
C PHE A 33 -9.54 4.07 0.29
N GLY A 34 -8.54 4.17 1.14
CA GLY A 34 -7.80 5.42 1.35
C GLY A 34 -6.94 5.78 0.13
N GLY A 35 -6.74 7.08 -0.09
CA GLY A 35 -6.02 7.59 -1.28
C GLY A 35 -4.59 7.05 -1.45
N PHE A 36 -3.96 6.59 -0.37
CA PHE A 36 -2.65 5.95 -0.42
C PHE A 36 -2.62 4.61 -1.20
N GLN A 37 -3.78 4.04 -1.54
CA GLN A 37 -3.86 2.81 -2.34
C GLN A 37 -3.73 3.06 -3.86
N ALA A 38 -3.72 4.32 -4.28
CA ALA A 38 -3.73 4.73 -5.67
C ALA A 38 -2.72 4.03 -6.60
N PRO A 39 -1.47 3.71 -6.21
CA PRO A 39 -0.52 3.10 -7.14
C PRO A 39 -1.00 1.79 -7.75
N ALA A 40 -1.60 0.89 -6.96
CA ALA A 40 -2.15 -0.36 -7.50
C ALA A 40 -3.39 -0.11 -8.38
N TRP A 41 -4.26 0.81 -7.98
CA TRP A 41 -5.43 1.20 -8.78
C TRP A 41 -5.01 1.83 -10.11
N ALA A 42 -4.03 2.72 -10.09
CA ALA A 42 -3.47 3.33 -11.29
C ALA A 42 -2.83 2.29 -12.22
N ALA A 43 -2.10 1.32 -11.68
CA ALA A 43 -1.52 0.25 -12.49
C ALA A 43 -2.60 -0.57 -13.22
N LYS A 44 -3.76 -0.76 -12.59
CA LYS A 44 -4.91 -1.45 -13.19
C LYS A 44 -5.62 -0.58 -14.22
N ASP A 45 -6.07 0.61 -13.83
CA ASP A 45 -6.96 1.45 -14.64
C ASP A 45 -6.26 2.11 -15.83
N LEU A 46 -4.95 2.39 -15.70
CA LEU A 46 -4.13 2.87 -16.84
C LEU A 46 -3.67 1.73 -17.75
N GLY A 47 -4.10 0.49 -17.51
CA GLY A 47 -3.74 -0.67 -18.31
C GLY A 47 -2.26 -1.05 -18.23
N LEU A 48 -1.52 -0.59 -17.20
CA LEU A 48 -0.08 -0.80 -17.13
C LEU A 48 0.27 -2.25 -16.83
N PHE A 49 -0.53 -2.96 -16.04
CA PHE A 49 -0.34 -4.40 -15.87
C PHE A 49 -0.43 -5.13 -17.22
N THR A 50 -1.44 -4.82 -18.03
CA THR A 50 -1.59 -5.39 -19.38
C THR A 50 -0.47 -4.96 -20.32
N LYS A 51 -0.04 -3.69 -20.27
CA LYS A 51 1.10 -3.18 -21.05
C LYS A 51 2.37 -4.01 -20.79
N TYR A 52 2.59 -4.41 -19.54
CA TYR A 52 3.72 -5.26 -19.16
C TYR A 52 3.40 -6.77 -19.22
N GLY A 53 2.33 -7.15 -19.92
CA GLY A 53 1.98 -8.54 -20.17
C GLY A 53 1.54 -9.28 -18.89
N LEU A 54 0.83 -8.64 -17.97
CA LEU A 54 0.30 -9.26 -16.76
C LEU A 54 -1.23 -9.24 -16.76
N ASN A 55 -1.83 -10.38 -16.42
CA ASN A 55 -3.26 -10.49 -16.15
C ASN A 55 -3.49 -10.38 -14.63
N THR A 56 -3.84 -9.18 -14.15
CA THR A 56 -3.98 -8.91 -12.73
C THR A 56 -5.41 -8.60 -12.32
N GLU A 57 -5.76 -9.00 -11.11
CA GLU A 57 -6.98 -8.60 -10.42
C GLU A 57 -6.65 -8.02 -9.06
N LEU A 58 -7.33 -6.92 -8.70
CA LEU A 58 -7.19 -6.28 -7.40
C LEU A 58 -8.26 -6.80 -6.45
N VAL A 59 -7.83 -7.25 -5.26
CA VAL A 59 -8.71 -7.78 -4.20
C VAL A 59 -8.55 -6.95 -2.94
N MET A 60 -9.65 -6.39 -2.45
CA MET A 60 -9.65 -5.63 -1.19
C MET A 60 -9.66 -6.61 0.00
N ILE A 61 -8.60 -6.54 0.81
CA ILE A 61 -8.47 -7.31 2.06
C ILE A 61 -8.18 -6.32 3.20
N PRO A 62 -9.16 -6.02 4.05
CA PRO A 62 -9.01 -4.98 5.06
C PRO A 62 -7.93 -5.30 6.10
N GLY A 63 -6.96 -4.38 6.22
CA GLY A 63 -5.91 -4.41 7.23
C GLY A 63 -4.71 -5.31 6.87
N SER A 64 -3.52 -4.86 7.26
CA SER A 64 -2.25 -5.50 6.88
C SER A 64 -2.08 -6.91 7.42
N ALA A 65 -2.60 -7.21 8.61
CA ALA A 65 -2.50 -8.56 9.17
C ALA A 65 -3.21 -9.61 8.30
N ARG A 66 -4.44 -9.31 7.82
CA ARG A 66 -5.18 -10.20 6.91
C ARG A 66 -4.52 -10.29 5.54
N GLY A 67 -4.01 -9.16 5.02
CA GLY A 67 -3.24 -9.14 3.77
C GLY A 67 -1.99 -10.00 3.85
N THR A 68 -1.27 -9.95 4.97
CA THR A 68 -0.10 -10.79 5.25
C THR A 68 -0.46 -12.28 5.28
N GLN A 69 -1.57 -12.63 5.92
CA GLN A 69 -2.07 -14.02 5.95
C GLN A 69 -2.47 -14.52 4.55
N ALA A 70 -3.11 -13.68 3.73
CA ALA A 70 -3.46 -14.02 2.36
C ALA A 70 -2.24 -14.29 1.47
N LEU A 71 -1.17 -13.50 1.65
CA LEU A 71 0.11 -13.74 0.98
C LEU A 71 0.73 -15.07 1.41
N LEU A 72 0.80 -15.34 2.73
CA LEU A 72 1.36 -16.59 3.28
C LEU A 72 0.61 -17.81 2.78
N GLY A 73 -0.72 -17.74 2.81
CA GLY A 73 -1.60 -18.82 2.34
C GLY A 73 -1.65 -18.98 0.82
N GLY A 74 -0.98 -18.10 0.05
CA GLY A 74 -0.97 -18.14 -1.41
C GLY A 74 -2.27 -17.69 -2.07
N SER A 75 -3.21 -17.14 -1.31
CA SER A 75 -4.46 -16.59 -1.84
C SER A 75 -4.25 -15.31 -2.65
N THR A 76 -3.12 -14.62 -2.46
CA THR A 76 -2.67 -13.50 -3.28
C THR A 76 -1.19 -13.65 -3.64
N HIS A 77 -0.79 -13.06 -4.75
CA HIS A 77 0.59 -13.12 -5.26
C HIS A 77 1.39 -11.90 -4.79
N PHE A 78 0.74 -10.74 -4.77
CA PHE A 78 1.29 -9.49 -4.26
C PHE A 78 0.32 -8.85 -3.27
N GLY A 79 0.86 -8.11 -2.31
CA GLY A 79 0.07 -7.33 -1.36
C GLY A 79 0.57 -5.91 -1.26
N GLN A 80 -0.34 -4.93 -1.45
CA GLN A 80 -0.09 -3.52 -1.16
C GLN A 80 -0.65 -3.20 0.23
N ILE A 81 0.22 -3.26 1.24
CA ILE A 81 -0.12 -3.18 2.66
C ILE A 81 0.95 -2.40 3.44
N ASP A 82 0.73 -2.13 4.74
CA ASP A 82 1.81 -1.57 5.58
C ASP A 82 2.78 -2.63 6.08
N GLY A 83 3.98 -2.22 6.43
CA GLY A 83 5.08 -3.11 6.80
C GLY A 83 4.94 -3.79 8.17
N THR A 84 4.03 -3.37 9.05
CA THR A 84 4.03 -3.79 10.45
C THR A 84 3.85 -5.30 10.60
N ALA A 85 2.77 -5.84 10.04
CA ALA A 85 2.48 -7.27 10.13
C ALA A 85 3.46 -8.12 9.32
N LEU A 86 3.97 -7.58 8.18
CA LEU A 86 5.00 -8.22 7.36
C LEU A 86 6.30 -8.40 8.14
N ILE A 87 6.81 -7.32 8.75
CA ILE A 87 8.06 -7.37 9.54
C ILE A 87 7.94 -8.38 10.66
N ALA A 88 6.84 -8.38 11.40
CA ALA A 88 6.62 -9.34 12.47
C ALA A 88 6.59 -10.79 11.97
N ALA A 89 5.90 -11.07 10.87
CA ALA A 89 5.81 -12.39 10.27
C ALA A 89 7.17 -12.86 9.70
N ILE A 90 7.88 -12.01 8.97
CA ILE A 90 9.20 -12.33 8.40
C ILE A 90 10.21 -12.62 9.52
N ASN A 91 10.16 -11.85 10.61
CA ASN A 91 11.04 -12.11 11.75
C ASN A 91 10.81 -13.50 12.36
N GLN A 92 9.58 -14.01 12.32
CA GLN A 92 9.18 -15.33 12.76
C GLN A 92 9.46 -16.44 11.72
N GLY A 93 10.13 -16.10 10.61
CA GLY A 93 10.51 -17.06 9.58
C GLY A 93 9.46 -17.23 8.46
N ALA A 94 8.48 -16.34 8.35
CA ALA A 94 7.52 -16.41 7.27
C ALA A 94 8.19 -16.24 5.89
N ASP A 95 7.71 -17.00 4.91
CA ASP A 95 8.18 -16.94 3.51
C ASP A 95 7.65 -15.68 2.81
N LEU A 96 8.03 -14.50 3.31
CA LEU A 96 7.64 -13.21 2.77
C LEU A 96 8.84 -12.30 2.56
N VAL A 97 8.68 -11.33 1.65
CA VAL A 97 9.67 -10.29 1.39
C VAL A 97 8.99 -9.03 0.88
N ILE A 98 9.45 -7.87 1.33
CA ILE A 98 9.07 -6.55 0.81
C ILE A 98 9.97 -6.26 -0.40
N ILE A 99 9.37 -5.85 -1.53
CA ILE A 99 10.09 -5.65 -2.80
C ILE A 99 10.00 -4.23 -3.33
N SER A 100 9.15 -3.38 -2.74
CA SER A 100 8.97 -1.98 -3.14
C SER A 100 8.18 -1.22 -2.08
N ALA A 101 8.25 0.12 -2.08
CA ALA A 101 7.39 0.98 -1.29
C ALA A 101 7.08 2.28 -2.04
N SER A 102 5.80 2.57 -2.24
CA SER A 102 5.35 3.83 -2.85
C SER A 102 5.07 4.93 -1.84
N LEU A 103 4.97 4.60 -0.54
CA LEU A 103 4.75 5.57 0.52
C LEU A 103 5.51 5.18 1.78
N ASN A 104 6.41 6.07 2.20
CA ASN A 104 7.31 5.86 3.33
C ASN A 104 7.04 6.82 4.50
N LYS A 105 5.80 7.25 4.67
CA LYS A 105 5.36 8.16 5.77
C LYS A 105 3.97 7.76 6.23
N PHE A 106 3.62 8.13 7.46
CA PHE A 106 2.25 8.03 7.95
C PHE A 106 1.37 9.09 7.29
N PRO A 107 0.39 8.73 6.44
CA PRO A 107 -0.45 9.71 5.73
C PRO A 107 -1.67 10.16 6.56
N PHE A 108 -1.55 10.17 7.88
CA PHE A 108 -2.68 10.39 8.77
C PHE A 108 -2.64 11.77 9.40
N SER A 109 -3.84 12.30 9.66
CA SER A 109 -4.06 13.45 10.52
C SER A 109 -4.88 13.01 11.72
N LEU A 110 -4.51 13.46 12.92
CA LEU A 110 -5.31 13.25 14.12
C LEU A 110 -6.43 14.29 14.14
N VAL A 111 -7.62 13.86 13.79
CA VAL A 111 -8.84 14.68 13.82
C VAL A 111 -9.52 14.46 15.16
N VAL A 112 -9.98 15.54 15.77
CA VAL A 112 -10.45 15.54 17.17
C VAL A 112 -11.78 16.28 17.33
N GLN A 113 -12.42 16.10 18.48
CA GLN A 113 -13.56 16.91 18.90
C GLN A 113 -13.12 18.37 19.15
N LYS A 114 -14.07 19.32 18.99
CA LYS A 114 -13.79 20.77 19.06
C LYS A 114 -13.20 21.24 20.39
N ASN A 115 -13.42 20.51 21.47
CA ASN A 115 -12.90 20.81 22.81
C ASN A 115 -11.48 20.31 23.06
N ILE A 116 -10.86 19.65 22.08
CA ILE A 116 -9.47 19.19 22.14
C ILE A 116 -8.63 20.15 21.29
N THR A 117 -7.80 20.96 21.90
CA THR A 117 -7.07 22.05 21.25
C THR A 117 -5.54 21.87 21.29
N LYS A 118 -5.05 20.99 22.16
CA LYS A 118 -3.63 20.67 22.33
C LYS A 118 -3.44 19.20 22.67
N PRO A 119 -2.27 18.61 22.41
CA PRO A 119 -2.00 17.20 22.68
C PRO A 119 -2.33 16.73 24.10
N ALA A 120 -2.09 17.58 25.12
CA ALA A 120 -2.38 17.24 26.52
C ALA A 120 -3.88 16.98 26.79
N ASP A 121 -4.78 17.55 25.98
CA ASP A 121 -6.22 17.33 26.11
C ASP A 121 -6.65 15.90 25.72
N LEU A 122 -5.75 15.10 25.15
CA LEU A 122 -5.97 13.69 24.84
C LEU A 122 -5.95 12.77 26.08
N ILE A 123 -5.45 13.26 27.22
CA ILE A 123 -5.42 12.48 28.45
C ILE A 123 -6.86 12.13 28.86
N GLY A 124 -7.12 10.85 29.12
CA GLY A 124 -8.45 10.30 29.43
C GLY A 124 -9.38 10.13 28.23
N LYS A 125 -8.93 10.44 27.01
CA LYS A 125 -9.76 10.42 25.78
C LYS A 125 -9.71 9.09 25.03
N LYS A 126 -10.77 8.86 24.23
CA LYS A 126 -10.94 7.69 23.36
C LYS A 126 -10.48 8.02 21.95
N VAL A 127 -9.42 7.37 21.49
CA VAL A 127 -8.87 7.55 20.15
C VAL A 127 -9.11 6.32 19.31
N GLY A 128 -9.84 6.49 18.21
CA GLY A 128 -10.14 5.41 17.25
C GLY A 128 -8.95 5.07 16.36
N ILE A 129 -8.62 3.78 16.27
CA ILE A 129 -7.64 3.22 15.33
C ILE A 129 -8.30 2.12 14.48
N VAL A 130 -7.67 1.70 13.38
CA VAL A 130 -8.21 0.60 12.55
C VAL A 130 -8.22 -0.70 13.35
N ALA A 131 -7.07 -1.09 13.85
CA ALA A 131 -6.85 -2.28 14.65
C ALA A 131 -5.51 -2.13 15.39
N PHE A 132 -5.30 -2.93 16.43
CA PHE A 132 -4.00 -3.07 17.05
C PHE A 132 -3.03 -3.81 16.12
N GLY A 133 -1.74 -3.49 16.19
CA GLY A 133 -0.71 -4.11 15.39
C GLY A 133 -0.46 -3.46 14.03
N GLY A 134 -1.12 -2.35 13.70
CA GLY A 134 -0.99 -1.67 12.42
C GLY A 134 -0.47 -0.23 12.55
N ALA A 135 -0.28 0.41 11.39
CA ALA A 135 0.31 1.75 11.26
C ALA A 135 -0.41 2.83 12.09
N HIS A 136 -1.74 2.74 12.28
CA HIS A 136 -2.48 3.70 13.09
C HIS A 136 -2.07 3.66 14.56
N GLU A 137 -1.94 2.47 15.13
CA GLU A 137 -1.47 2.34 16.51
C GLU A 137 -0.03 2.83 16.65
N VAL A 138 0.84 2.42 15.71
CA VAL A 138 2.26 2.83 15.73
C VAL A 138 2.38 4.34 15.65
N SER A 139 1.70 5.01 14.72
CA SER A 139 1.76 6.47 14.59
C SER A 139 1.23 7.18 15.83
N MET A 140 0.17 6.66 16.44
CA MET A 140 -0.40 7.25 17.67
C MET A 140 0.54 7.10 18.86
N VAL A 141 1.18 5.93 19.03
CA VAL A 141 2.18 5.69 20.08
C VAL A 141 3.38 6.62 19.92
N LEU A 142 3.87 6.80 18.68
CA LEU A 142 4.96 7.74 18.38
C LEU A 142 4.57 9.19 18.69
N ALA A 143 3.38 9.60 18.30
CA ALA A 143 2.87 10.94 18.58
C ALA A 143 2.77 11.19 20.11
N LEU A 144 2.20 10.28 20.85
CA LEU A 144 2.11 10.38 22.32
C LEU A 144 3.50 10.45 22.96
N LYS A 145 4.45 9.64 22.49
CA LYS A 145 5.85 9.68 22.96
C LYS A 145 6.49 11.05 22.68
N GLU A 146 6.32 11.58 21.49
CA GLU A 146 6.88 12.90 21.10
C GLU A 146 6.27 14.04 21.93
N TRP A 147 4.98 13.93 22.28
CA TRP A 147 4.28 14.91 23.11
C TRP A 147 4.48 14.70 24.62
N ASN A 148 5.29 13.72 25.04
CA ASN A 148 5.52 13.35 26.43
C ASN A 148 4.21 12.97 27.17
N ILE A 149 3.28 12.31 26.49
CA ILE A 149 2.02 11.81 27.04
C ILE A 149 2.16 10.31 27.28
N PRO A 150 1.94 9.82 28.54
CA PRO A 150 1.99 8.40 28.81
C PRO A 150 0.97 7.63 27.98
N ARG A 151 1.39 6.56 27.29
CA ARG A 151 0.52 5.78 26.40
C ARG A 151 -0.76 5.28 27.12
N GLN A 152 -0.64 4.89 28.37
CA GLN A 152 -1.75 4.37 29.18
C GLN A 152 -2.77 5.44 29.57
N SER A 153 -2.44 6.74 29.46
CA SER A 153 -3.38 7.81 29.74
C SER A 153 -4.38 8.09 28.62
N VAL A 154 -4.22 7.43 27.46
CA VAL A 154 -5.10 7.55 26.29
C VAL A 154 -5.68 6.18 25.94
N THR A 155 -7.00 6.11 25.78
CA THR A 155 -7.67 4.85 25.43
C THR A 155 -7.70 4.69 23.91
N LEU A 156 -6.92 3.76 23.36
CA LEU A 156 -7.04 3.39 21.95
C LEU A 156 -8.14 2.35 21.77
N LEU A 157 -9.00 2.56 20.77
CA LEU A 157 -10.11 1.68 20.44
C LEU A 157 -9.99 1.16 19.01
N ALA A 158 -10.01 -0.16 18.81
CA ALA A 158 -10.10 -0.76 17.49
C ALA A 158 -11.50 -0.51 16.92
N SER A 159 -11.61 0.47 16.03
CA SER A 159 -12.89 0.99 15.53
C SER A 159 -13.07 0.75 14.01
N GLY A 160 -12.19 -0.06 13.40
CA GLY A 160 -12.31 -0.54 12.03
C GLY A 160 -12.00 0.50 10.94
N PRO A 161 -12.64 0.39 9.75
CA PRO A 161 -12.38 1.23 8.59
C PRO A 161 -12.58 2.73 8.83
N ALA A 162 -12.00 3.58 7.97
CA ALA A 162 -12.06 5.04 8.09
C ALA A 162 -13.48 5.59 8.18
N ALA A 163 -14.40 5.09 7.35
CA ALA A 163 -15.80 5.52 7.37
C ALA A 163 -16.47 5.30 8.74
N ASN A 164 -16.24 4.14 9.37
CA ASN A 164 -16.81 3.85 10.70
C ASN A 164 -16.22 4.79 11.77
N ARG A 165 -14.91 5.02 11.71
CA ARG A 165 -14.21 5.91 12.65
C ARG A 165 -14.64 7.38 12.47
N PHE A 166 -14.84 7.79 11.22
CA PHE A 166 -15.37 9.11 10.90
C PHE A 166 -16.79 9.33 11.46
N VAL A 167 -17.68 8.35 11.25
CA VAL A 167 -19.04 8.38 11.83
C VAL A 167 -18.97 8.40 13.36
N ALA A 168 -18.15 7.54 13.98
CA ALA A 168 -18.02 7.51 15.44
C ALA A 168 -17.45 8.83 16.01
N LEU A 169 -16.51 9.48 15.31
CA LEU A 169 -16.01 10.80 15.69
C LEU A 169 -17.10 11.87 15.55
N SER A 170 -17.76 11.94 14.39
CA SER A 170 -18.78 12.97 14.13
C SER A 170 -20.01 12.88 15.03
N SER A 171 -20.34 11.67 15.53
CA SER A 171 -21.42 11.43 16.49
C SER A 171 -21.00 11.56 17.96
N GLY A 172 -19.73 11.83 18.26
CA GLY A 172 -19.21 11.93 19.63
C GLY A 172 -18.91 10.59 20.31
N GLY A 173 -18.97 9.47 19.59
CA GLY A 173 -18.59 8.14 20.11
C GLY A 173 -17.08 8.00 20.30
N LEU A 174 -16.27 8.77 19.56
CA LEU A 174 -14.84 8.95 19.73
C LEU A 174 -14.51 10.41 20.02
N ASP A 175 -13.46 10.63 20.81
CA ASP A 175 -12.91 11.96 21.06
C ASP A 175 -11.92 12.38 19.96
N ALA A 176 -11.22 11.41 19.38
CA ALA A 176 -10.26 11.62 18.32
C ALA A 176 -10.14 10.38 17.43
N THR A 177 -9.66 10.56 16.21
CA THR A 177 -9.25 9.42 15.35
C THR A 177 -8.25 9.87 14.30
N LEU A 178 -7.45 8.92 13.81
CA LEU A 178 -6.53 9.12 12.70
C LEU A 178 -7.29 8.94 11.38
N LEU A 179 -7.35 9.97 10.57
CA LEU A 179 -7.95 9.96 9.24
C LEU A 179 -6.91 10.36 8.19
N ALA A 180 -7.17 10.00 6.95
CA ALA A 180 -6.44 10.49 5.78
C ALA A 180 -7.45 11.09 4.79
N PRO A 181 -7.03 11.86 3.79
CA PRO A 181 -7.97 12.22 2.73
C PRO A 181 -8.55 10.96 2.04
N PRO A 182 -9.87 10.94 1.75
CA PRO A 182 -10.81 12.06 1.72
C PRO A 182 -11.45 12.44 3.07
N GLU A 183 -11.45 11.58 4.08
CA GLU A 183 -12.21 11.78 5.32
C GLU A 183 -11.74 12.99 6.11
N THR A 184 -10.48 13.41 6.01
CA THR A 184 -10.00 14.65 6.63
C THR A 184 -10.68 15.89 6.06
N GLY A 185 -10.89 15.96 4.74
CA GLY A 185 -11.62 17.05 4.11
C GLY A 185 -13.10 17.08 4.52
N GLU A 186 -13.73 15.93 4.66
CA GLU A 186 -15.10 15.82 5.15
C GLU A 186 -15.21 16.24 6.63
N ALA A 187 -14.27 15.82 7.46
CA ALA A 187 -14.21 16.22 8.86
C ALA A 187 -14.06 17.75 9.03
N SER A 188 -13.19 18.35 8.23
CA SER A 188 -13.00 19.81 8.21
C SER A 188 -14.29 20.55 7.86
N ARG A 189 -15.07 20.07 6.90
CA ARG A 189 -16.38 20.66 6.54
C ARG A 189 -17.42 20.57 7.65
N LEU A 190 -17.32 19.58 8.54
CA LEU A 190 -18.13 19.48 9.74
C LEU A 190 -17.57 20.33 10.90
N GLY A 191 -16.47 21.04 10.67
CA GLY A 191 -15.78 21.85 11.67
C GLY A 191 -15.07 21.02 12.75
N LEU A 192 -14.71 19.78 12.44
CA LEU A 192 -13.86 18.96 13.31
C LEU A 192 -12.40 19.32 13.05
N PRO A 193 -11.64 19.78 14.07
CA PRO A 193 -10.28 20.25 13.85
C PRO A 193 -9.28 19.10 13.68
N THR A 194 -8.26 19.36 12.90
CA THR A 194 -7.03 18.55 12.89
C THR A 194 -6.10 19.04 14.00
N LEU A 195 -5.77 18.18 14.94
CA LEU A 195 -4.85 18.48 16.04
C LEU A 195 -3.38 18.38 15.60
N ALA A 196 -3.07 17.40 14.77
CA ALA A 196 -1.70 17.15 14.28
C ALA A 196 -1.71 16.32 12.99
N HIS A 197 -0.68 16.51 12.15
CA HIS A 197 -0.38 15.65 11.03
C HIS A 197 0.72 14.67 11.42
N MET A 198 0.50 13.37 11.20
CA MET A 198 1.49 12.34 11.54
C MET A 198 2.71 12.38 10.60
N THR A 199 2.57 13.04 9.44
CA THR A 199 3.71 13.34 8.54
C THR A 199 4.74 14.27 9.17
N ASP A 200 4.35 15.05 10.19
CA ASP A 200 5.18 16.09 10.80
C ASP A 200 5.92 15.60 12.06
N LEU A 201 5.66 14.35 12.48
CA LEU A 201 6.41 13.73 13.57
C LEU A 201 7.89 13.64 13.20
N LYS A 202 8.78 13.83 14.18
CA LYS A 202 10.24 13.67 14.02
C LYS A 202 10.61 12.30 13.47
N ALA A 203 9.88 11.27 13.90
CA ALA A 203 10.00 9.89 13.45
C ALA A 203 8.87 9.53 12.47
N ALA A 204 8.64 10.35 11.43
CA ALA A 204 7.55 10.14 10.47
C ALA A 204 7.83 9.07 9.42
N ALA A 205 9.10 8.66 9.22
CA ALA A 205 9.47 7.63 8.25
C ALA A 205 8.89 6.29 8.67
N PHE A 206 8.11 5.65 7.77
CA PHE A 206 7.45 4.38 8.04
C PHE A 206 7.10 3.67 6.73
N PRO A 207 7.29 2.34 6.59
CA PRO A 207 6.95 1.58 5.40
C PRO A 207 5.42 1.42 5.30
N MET A 208 4.73 2.50 4.90
CA MET A 208 3.27 2.60 4.97
C MET A 208 2.56 1.89 3.81
N ASN A 209 3.11 2.01 2.61
CA ASN A 209 2.50 1.39 1.44
C ASN A 209 3.57 0.61 0.68
N VAL A 210 3.80 -0.62 1.13
CA VAL A 210 4.80 -1.51 0.54
C VAL A 210 4.14 -2.54 -0.36
N ILE A 211 4.89 -3.02 -1.33
CA ILE A 211 4.58 -4.23 -2.08
C ILE A 211 5.35 -5.38 -1.47
N ALA A 212 4.62 -6.42 -1.09
CA ALA A 212 5.20 -7.66 -0.59
C ALA A 212 4.72 -8.87 -1.42
N THR A 213 5.53 -9.90 -1.41
CA THR A 213 5.22 -11.20 -2.04
C THR A 213 5.89 -12.32 -1.24
N ARG A 214 5.57 -13.57 -1.56
CA ARG A 214 6.33 -14.71 -1.03
C ARG A 214 7.74 -14.74 -1.64
N ARG A 215 8.73 -15.02 -0.84
CA ARG A 215 10.13 -15.17 -1.29
C ARG A 215 10.26 -16.29 -2.31
N SER A 216 9.63 -17.43 -2.02
CA SER A 216 9.58 -18.57 -2.94
C SER A 216 8.88 -18.23 -4.27
N PHE A 217 7.81 -17.42 -4.26
CA PHE A 217 7.16 -16.96 -5.49
C PHE A 217 8.08 -16.05 -6.30
N ARG A 218 8.72 -15.09 -5.66
CA ARG A 218 9.66 -14.17 -6.29
C ARG A 218 10.84 -14.92 -6.96
N GLU A 219 11.38 -15.94 -6.29
CA GLU A 219 12.50 -16.73 -6.83
C GLU A 219 12.10 -17.54 -8.06
N LYS A 220 10.92 -18.17 -8.01
CA LYS A 220 10.40 -18.98 -9.12
C LYS A 220 9.87 -18.15 -10.30
N ASN A 221 9.40 -16.93 -10.04
CA ASN A 221 8.68 -16.10 -11.02
C ASN A 221 9.33 -14.71 -11.18
N ARG A 222 10.67 -14.66 -11.23
CA ARG A 222 11.43 -13.40 -11.27
C ARG A 222 10.99 -12.46 -12.37
N ASP A 223 10.66 -12.99 -13.56
CA ASP A 223 10.18 -12.20 -14.69
C ASP A 223 8.79 -11.58 -14.41
N ILE A 224 7.89 -12.31 -13.78
CA ILE A 224 6.58 -11.77 -13.35
C ILE A 224 6.77 -10.62 -12.35
N VAL A 225 7.64 -10.81 -11.38
CA VAL A 225 7.96 -9.78 -10.37
C VAL A 225 8.57 -8.54 -11.03
N LYS A 226 9.48 -8.71 -12.00
CA LYS A 226 10.08 -7.61 -12.74
C LYS A 226 9.02 -6.81 -13.51
N ARG A 227 8.18 -7.48 -14.28
CA ARG A 227 7.08 -6.84 -15.03
C ARG A 227 6.06 -6.16 -14.10
N PHE A 228 5.78 -6.77 -12.94
CA PHE A 228 4.92 -6.16 -11.93
C PHE A 228 5.52 -4.85 -11.40
N LEU A 229 6.81 -4.83 -11.05
CA LEU A 229 7.49 -3.64 -10.55
C LEU A 229 7.63 -2.56 -11.63
N GLN A 230 7.79 -2.92 -12.91
CA GLN A 230 7.75 -1.98 -14.03
C GLN A 230 6.38 -1.28 -14.11
N ALA A 231 5.29 -2.06 -14.09
CA ALA A 231 3.93 -1.54 -14.11
C ALA A 231 3.62 -0.65 -12.89
N TYR A 232 4.02 -1.10 -11.72
CA TYR A 232 3.77 -0.40 -10.46
C TYR A 232 4.55 0.93 -10.37
N ALA A 233 5.82 0.93 -10.78
CA ALA A 233 6.64 2.14 -10.78
C ALA A 233 6.11 3.17 -11.78
N GLU A 234 5.77 2.74 -13.00
CA GLU A 234 5.19 3.64 -14.01
C GLU A 234 3.83 4.19 -13.54
N ALA A 235 3.00 3.36 -12.93
CA ALA A 235 1.72 3.78 -12.37
C ALA A 235 1.88 4.83 -11.27
N THR A 236 2.81 4.60 -10.35
CA THR A 236 3.11 5.53 -9.27
C THR A 236 3.52 6.88 -9.84
N TYR A 237 4.45 6.91 -10.80
CA TYR A 237 4.90 8.14 -11.43
C TYR A 237 3.79 8.85 -12.21
N GLN A 238 3.05 8.13 -13.06
CA GLN A 238 1.95 8.72 -13.83
C GLN A 238 0.86 9.29 -12.92
N PHE A 239 0.55 8.60 -11.83
CA PHE A 239 -0.41 9.09 -10.85
C PHE A 239 0.07 10.38 -10.18
N MET A 240 1.33 10.44 -9.74
CA MET A 240 1.91 11.61 -9.08
C MET A 240 1.96 12.85 -9.99
N THR A 241 2.21 12.65 -11.29
CA THR A 241 2.55 13.75 -12.21
C THR A 241 1.45 14.11 -13.20
N ASN A 242 0.38 13.33 -13.28
CA ASN A 242 -0.70 13.56 -14.24
C ASN A 242 -2.07 13.58 -13.55
N LYS A 243 -2.46 14.75 -13.07
CA LYS A 243 -3.73 14.99 -12.39
C LYS A 243 -4.94 14.51 -13.21
N ASN A 244 -4.92 14.75 -14.53
CA ASN A 244 -6.05 14.39 -15.40
C ASN A 244 -6.25 12.86 -15.50
N LYS A 245 -5.21 12.06 -15.35
CA LYS A 245 -5.30 10.60 -15.25
C LYS A 245 -5.65 10.12 -13.85
N ALA A 246 -5.19 10.83 -12.82
CA ALA A 246 -5.34 10.43 -11.42
C ALA A 246 -6.75 10.65 -10.87
N LEU A 247 -7.39 11.79 -11.20
CA LEU A 247 -8.72 12.12 -10.67
C LEU A 247 -9.80 11.08 -11.04
N PRO A 248 -9.89 10.58 -12.30
CA PRO A 248 -10.83 9.52 -12.65
C PRO A 248 -10.63 8.23 -11.84
N ILE A 249 -9.36 7.86 -11.55
CA ILE A 249 -9.03 6.68 -10.74
C ILE A 249 -9.59 6.84 -9.33
N TYR A 250 -9.33 7.97 -8.68
CA TYR A 250 -9.88 8.23 -7.36
C TYR A 250 -11.41 8.23 -7.35
N ASN A 251 -12.04 8.87 -8.35
CA ASN A 251 -13.49 8.90 -8.47
C ASN A 251 -14.08 7.47 -8.55
N GLN A 252 -13.46 6.61 -9.34
CA GLN A 252 -13.89 5.21 -9.51
C GLN A 252 -13.73 4.39 -8.22
N TRP A 253 -12.55 4.43 -7.60
CA TRP A 253 -12.23 3.52 -6.48
C TRP A 253 -12.74 4.01 -5.14
N MET A 254 -12.67 5.31 -4.86
CA MET A 254 -13.11 5.87 -3.59
C MET A 254 -14.60 6.14 -3.55
N LYS A 255 -15.30 6.10 -4.71
CA LYS A 255 -16.72 6.41 -4.85
C LYS A 255 -17.09 7.76 -4.22
N GLN A 256 -16.14 8.69 -4.19
CA GLN A 256 -16.34 10.04 -3.68
C GLN A 256 -17.07 10.88 -4.72
N LYS A 257 -18.13 11.60 -4.29
CA LYS A 257 -18.98 12.40 -5.19
C LYS A 257 -18.57 13.87 -5.26
N ASN A 258 -17.78 14.34 -4.31
CA ASN A 258 -17.36 15.74 -4.26
C ASN A 258 -16.04 15.94 -5.01
N PRO A 259 -16.01 16.63 -6.16
CA PRO A 259 -14.80 16.83 -6.94
C PRO A 259 -13.67 17.54 -6.16
N ALA A 260 -14.00 18.51 -5.30
CA ALA A 260 -13.01 19.22 -4.50
C ALA A 260 -12.29 18.28 -3.52
N VAL A 261 -13.02 17.33 -2.92
CA VAL A 261 -12.45 16.34 -2.02
C VAL A 261 -11.51 15.38 -2.76
N ILE A 262 -11.88 15.00 -3.98
CA ILE A 262 -11.04 14.15 -4.84
C ILE A 262 -9.74 14.89 -5.20
N GLU A 263 -9.87 16.16 -5.55
CA GLU A 263 -8.73 17.01 -5.92
C GLU A 263 -7.77 17.22 -4.73
N GLU A 264 -8.29 17.60 -3.56
CA GLU A 264 -7.52 17.72 -2.32
C GLU A 264 -6.81 16.41 -1.97
N THR A 265 -7.50 15.27 -2.16
CA THR A 265 -6.93 13.95 -1.93
C THR A 265 -5.78 13.66 -2.88
N TYR A 266 -5.96 13.99 -4.16
CA TYR A 266 -4.91 13.83 -5.16
C TYR A 266 -3.68 14.68 -4.81
N GLU A 267 -3.85 15.95 -4.54
CA GLU A 267 -2.75 16.86 -4.24
C GLU A 267 -1.96 16.40 -3.02
N TYR A 268 -2.66 15.96 -1.98
CA TYR A 268 -2.03 15.41 -0.80
C TYR A 268 -1.15 14.19 -1.10
N PHE A 269 -1.72 13.17 -1.78
CA PHE A 269 -1.00 11.91 -2.01
C PHE A 269 0.05 12.03 -3.12
N ALA A 270 -0.20 12.82 -4.16
CA ALA A 270 0.79 13.09 -5.20
C ALA A 270 2.07 13.71 -4.63
N ALA A 271 1.94 14.54 -3.58
CA ALA A 271 3.08 15.19 -2.92
C ALA A 271 3.91 14.25 -2.02
N ILE A 272 3.32 13.16 -1.51
CA ILE A 272 3.98 12.30 -0.51
C ILE A 272 4.32 10.90 -1.01
N PHE A 273 3.86 10.49 -2.20
CA PHE A 273 4.33 9.25 -2.82
C PHE A 273 5.81 9.33 -3.18
N SER A 274 6.47 8.19 -3.20
CA SER A 274 7.89 8.06 -3.50
C SER A 274 8.09 7.51 -4.91
N PHE A 275 8.96 8.19 -5.69
CA PHE A 275 9.43 7.68 -6.97
C PHE A 275 10.96 7.91 -7.11
N PRO A 276 11.75 6.90 -7.45
CA PRO A 276 11.39 5.47 -7.56
C PRO A 276 10.75 4.92 -6.28
N PRO A 277 9.89 3.88 -6.37
CA PRO A 277 9.16 3.35 -5.22
C PRO A 277 10.07 2.46 -4.34
N ARG A 278 11.05 3.07 -3.70
CA ARG A 278 12.03 2.45 -2.84
C ARG A 278 11.60 2.43 -1.39
N VAL A 279 12.01 1.40 -0.66
CA VAL A 279 11.73 1.24 0.77
C VAL A 279 12.64 2.17 1.58
N SER A 280 12.06 2.91 2.54
CA SER A 280 12.84 3.69 3.49
C SER A 280 13.49 2.78 4.54
N HIS A 281 14.82 2.70 4.55
CA HIS A 281 15.56 1.94 5.56
C HIS A 281 15.37 2.53 6.96
N ASP A 282 15.28 3.85 7.09
CA ASP A 282 14.97 4.50 8.37
C ASP A 282 13.57 4.16 8.85
N GLY A 283 12.59 4.17 7.94
CA GLY A 283 11.23 3.72 8.23
C GLY A 283 11.16 2.26 8.65
N MET A 284 11.96 1.38 8.03
CA MET A 284 12.07 -0.01 8.45
C MET A 284 12.64 -0.14 9.86
N ARG A 285 13.73 0.56 10.17
CA ARG A 285 14.33 0.57 11.52
C ARG A 285 13.33 1.01 12.57
N LEU A 286 12.63 2.11 12.32
CA LEU A 286 11.59 2.60 13.23
C LEU A 286 10.47 1.57 13.44
N ALA A 287 9.94 0.99 12.36
CA ALA A 287 8.90 -0.04 12.46
C ALA A 287 9.37 -1.24 13.29
N MET A 288 10.62 -1.68 13.10
CA MET A 288 11.23 -2.77 13.87
C MET A 288 11.36 -2.42 15.35
N GLU A 289 11.82 -1.21 15.69
CA GLU A 289 11.90 -0.75 17.08
C GLU A 289 10.52 -0.76 17.76
N MET A 290 9.49 -0.28 17.06
CA MET A 290 8.13 -0.24 17.61
C MET A 290 7.56 -1.65 17.80
N ILE A 291 7.85 -2.59 16.92
CA ILE A 291 7.44 -4.00 17.07
C ILE A 291 8.15 -4.63 18.28
N ALA A 292 9.44 -4.40 18.43
CA ALA A 292 10.22 -4.90 19.56
C ALA A 292 9.72 -4.37 20.91
N GLN A 293 9.40 -3.08 21.00
CA GLN A 293 8.84 -2.46 22.22
C GLN A 293 7.48 -3.06 22.63
N ARG A 294 6.67 -3.50 21.64
CA ARG A 294 5.34 -4.09 21.90
C ARG A 294 5.39 -5.55 22.31
N SER A 295 6.44 -6.26 21.96
CA SER A 295 6.60 -7.68 22.21
C SER A 295 7.88 -7.93 22.99
N PRO A 296 7.88 -7.68 24.32
CA PRO A 296 9.05 -7.94 25.15
C PRO A 296 9.53 -9.38 24.98
N GLY A 297 10.81 -9.56 24.69
CA GLY A 297 11.43 -10.87 24.43
C GLY A 297 11.50 -11.25 22.95
N VAL A 298 10.84 -10.54 22.04
CA VAL A 298 11.04 -10.70 20.60
C VAL A 298 12.29 -9.91 20.18
N ARG A 299 13.33 -10.64 19.79
CA ARG A 299 14.49 -10.04 19.14
C ARG A 299 14.21 -9.94 17.65
N LEU A 300 14.18 -8.72 17.12
CA LEU A 300 14.16 -8.50 15.68
C LEU A 300 15.58 -8.58 15.14
N ASP A 301 15.72 -9.20 14.00
CA ASP A 301 16.97 -9.17 13.26
C ASP A 301 17.16 -7.73 12.74
N THR A 302 18.29 -7.12 13.00
CA THR A 302 18.60 -5.75 12.57
C THR A 302 19.03 -5.65 11.11
N ASN A 303 19.29 -6.80 10.46
CA ASN A 303 19.62 -6.84 9.04
C ASN A 303 18.36 -6.61 8.20
N ILE A 304 18.27 -5.45 7.57
CA ILE A 304 17.14 -5.06 6.72
C ILE A 304 16.95 -6.00 5.52
N ASP A 305 18.02 -6.59 4.98
CA ASP A 305 17.97 -7.50 3.84
C ASP A 305 17.17 -8.79 4.13
N LYS A 306 16.97 -9.11 5.41
CA LYS A 306 16.06 -10.17 5.81
C LYS A 306 14.61 -9.86 5.45
N TYR A 307 14.22 -8.59 5.43
CA TYR A 307 12.86 -8.12 5.24
C TYR A 307 12.62 -7.55 3.86
N VAL A 308 13.64 -6.93 3.26
CA VAL A 308 13.54 -6.16 2.01
C VAL A 308 14.45 -6.75 0.95
N ASP A 309 13.98 -6.85 -0.28
CA ASP A 309 14.76 -7.27 -1.43
C ASP A 309 14.43 -6.41 -2.66
N GLU A 310 15.20 -5.38 -2.87
CA GLU A 310 15.06 -4.44 -3.97
C GLU A 310 15.97 -4.75 -5.19
N ARG A 311 16.60 -5.93 -5.24
CA ARG A 311 17.51 -6.30 -6.35
C ARG A 311 16.87 -6.18 -7.73
N VAL A 312 15.55 -6.39 -7.85
CA VAL A 312 14.83 -6.19 -9.12
C VAL A 312 14.67 -4.70 -9.42
N LEU A 313 14.42 -3.85 -8.42
CA LEU A 313 14.41 -2.40 -8.62
C LEU A 313 15.79 -1.86 -9.02
N ASP A 314 16.88 -2.41 -8.45
CA ASP A 314 18.25 -2.06 -8.82
C ASP A 314 18.57 -2.42 -10.27
N GLU A 315 18.06 -3.57 -10.73
CA GLU A 315 18.16 -3.97 -12.13
C GLU A 315 17.39 -3.02 -13.04
N LEU A 316 16.15 -2.69 -12.70
CA LEU A 316 15.32 -1.75 -13.47
C LEU A 316 15.92 -0.34 -13.53
N GLU A 317 16.57 0.10 -12.47
CA GLU A 317 17.30 1.37 -12.44
C GLU A 317 18.52 1.33 -13.38
N ARG A 318 19.34 0.28 -13.31
CA ARG A 318 20.48 0.09 -14.21
C ARG A 318 20.07 -0.01 -15.69
N GLU A 319 18.90 -0.57 -15.97
CA GLU A 319 18.29 -0.61 -17.30
C GLU A 319 17.69 0.75 -17.74
N GLY A 320 17.78 1.76 -16.88
CA GLY A 320 17.31 3.12 -17.16
C GLY A 320 15.78 3.26 -17.14
N LEU A 321 15.03 2.33 -16.53
CA LEU A 321 13.57 2.39 -16.50
C LEU A 321 13.05 3.70 -15.89
N PHE A 322 13.58 4.07 -14.72
CA PHE A 322 13.08 5.23 -13.99
C PHE A 322 13.38 6.55 -14.72
N LYS A 323 14.52 6.63 -15.39
CA LYS A 323 14.84 7.75 -16.28
C LYS A 323 13.85 7.85 -17.45
N ARG A 324 13.59 6.73 -18.14
CA ARG A 324 12.62 6.69 -19.25
C ARG A 324 11.20 7.09 -18.80
N ILE A 325 10.75 6.61 -17.63
CA ILE A 325 9.44 6.94 -17.07
C ILE A 325 9.35 8.43 -16.73
N SER A 326 10.39 9.00 -16.10
CA SER A 326 10.37 10.39 -15.64
C SER A 326 10.73 11.42 -16.70
N GLY A 327 11.17 10.99 -17.88
CA GLY A 327 11.67 11.92 -18.92
C GLY A 327 12.94 12.69 -18.51
N ARG A 328 13.62 12.26 -17.43
CA ARG A 328 14.87 12.86 -16.97
C ARG A 328 16.04 12.13 -17.63
N SER A 329 16.86 12.87 -18.35
CA SER A 329 18.12 12.38 -18.96
C SER A 329 19.20 12.13 -17.91
#